data_1cbd7692426e34d603422f8688e82259
#
_entry.id   1cbd7692426e34d603422f8688e82259
#
_cell.length_a   1.000
_cell.length_b   1.000
_cell.length_c   1.000
_cell.angle_alpha   90.00
_cell.angle_beta   90.00
_cell.angle_gamma   90.00
#
_symmetry.space_group_name_H-M   'P 1'
#
loop_
_entity.id
_entity.type
_entity.pdbx_description
1 polymer ?
#
loop_
_entity_poly.entity_id
_entity_poly.type
_entity_poly.pdbx_seq_one_letter_code
_entity_poly.pdbx_strand_id
1 'polypeptide(L)'
;RKLCSQGMGSAPTEIHEEGTGQHLDRGSATGMTTVAFKDTLEFIQEDYEERLGIKIDMPLDKEGADILLIHNAGEFVSWPENPVAFAIIFNAAGLNWTMSSEQVGYDGVNYGLWYDDVQLARVAIKHAQIAKKLGVKKIVIGECGHAHKAISVIADRVLNEDLNIPRESSLTLIEDLVMSGKLKLD
;
A
#
# COMPACT_ATOMS: atom_id res chain seq x y z
N ARG A 1 7.27 20.28 -9.89
CA ARG A 1 6.08 19.56 -10.41
C ARG A 1 4.81 20.37 -10.20
N LYS A 2 4.49 20.76 -8.96
CA LYS A 2 3.29 21.55 -8.66
C LYS A 2 3.22 22.85 -9.48
N LEU A 3 4.33 23.55 -9.63
CA LEU A 3 4.39 24.76 -10.46
C LEU A 3 4.12 24.46 -11.94
N CYS A 4 4.71 23.39 -12.47
CA CYS A 4 4.51 23.01 -13.87
C CYS A 4 3.11 22.48 -14.15
N SER A 5 2.55 21.66 -13.25
CA SER A 5 1.25 21.02 -13.46
C SER A 5 0.08 21.95 -13.16
N GLN A 6 0.04 22.54 -11.98
CA GLN A 6 -1.08 23.37 -11.52
C GLN A 6 -0.93 24.83 -11.94
N GLY A 7 0.30 25.37 -11.93
CA GLY A 7 0.55 26.75 -12.31
C GLY A 7 0.65 26.99 -13.81
N MET A 8 1.17 26.03 -14.57
CA MET A 8 1.42 26.15 -16.00
C MET A 8 0.56 25.22 -16.87
N GLY A 9 -0.32 24.42 -16.26
CA GLY A 9 -1.20 23.50 -16.99
C GLY A 9 -0.48 22.40 -17.77
N SER A 10 0.75 22.06 -17.39
CA SER A 10 1.55 21.05 -18.10
C SER A 10 1.27 19.60 -17.67
N ALA A 11 0.44 19.40 -16.65
CA ALA A 11 -0.04 18.07 -16.27
C ALA A 11 -1.43 17.82 -16.84
N PRO A 12 -1.79 16.56 -17.12
CA PRO A 12 -3.15 16.22 -17.50
C PRO A 12 -4.11 16.55 -16.35
N THR A 13 -4.84 17.64 -16.49
CA THR A 13 -5.77 18.13 -15.46
C THR A 13 -6.83 17.09 -15.14
N GLU A 14 -7.34 16.41 -16.17
CA GLU A 14 -8.32 15.33 -16.03
C GLU A 14 -7.84 14.21 -15.11
N ILE A 15 -6.61 13.73 -15.30
CA ILE A 15 -6.04 12.67 -14.44
C ILE A 15 -5.90 13.16 -12.99
N HIS A 16 -5.51 14.42 -12.80
CA HIS A 16 -5.39 14.99 -11.45
C HIS A 16 -6.77 15.14 -10.79
N GLU A 17 -7.74 15.68 -11.47
CA GLU A 17 -9.11 15.89 -10.97
C GLU A 17 -9.78 14.54 -10.69
N GLU A 18 -9.66 13.58 -11.59
CA GLU A 18 -10.26 12.27 -11.45
C GLU A 18 -9.62 11.49 -10.29
N GLY A 19 -8.29 11.44 -10.21
CA GLY A 19 -7.58 10.77 -9.13
C GLY A 19 -7.83 11.40 -7.77
N THR A 20 -7.82 12.72 -7.68
CA THR A 20 -8.14 13.44 -6.43
C THR A 20 -9.61 13.27 -6.07
N GLY A 21 -10.52 13.35 -7.03
CA GLY A 21 -11.95 13.13 -6.86
C GLY A 21 -12.24 11.74 -6.31
N GLN A 22 -11.68 10.70 -6.90
CA GLN A 22 -11.86 9.32 -6.42
C GLN A 22 -11.41 9.15 -4.96
N HIS A 23 -10.25 9.70 -4.59
CA HIS A 23 -9.79 9.64 -3.21
C HIS A 23 -10.65 10.45 -2.23
N LEU A 24 -11.18 11.59 -2.64
CA LEU A 24 -12.06 12.41 -1.80
C LEU A 24 -13.43 11.74 -1.60
N ASP A 25 -13.98 11.20 -2.68
CA ASP A 25 -15.35 10.66 -2.68
C ASP A 25 -15.39 9.21 -2.15
N ARG A 26 -14.39 8.41 -2.46
CA ARG A 26 -14.40 6.96 -2.25
C ARG A 26 -13.24 6.42 -1.42
N GLY A 27 -12.25 7.23 -1.10
CA GLY A 27 -11.12 6.86 -0.26
C GLY A 27 -10.03 6.03 -0.96
N SER A 28 -10.19 5.72 -2.24
CA SER A 28 -9.18 4.99 -3.02
C SER A 28 -9.15 5.43 -4.48
N ALA A 29 -8.03 5.19 -5.16
CA ALA A 29 -7.84 5.52 -6.56
C ALA A 29 -8.76 4.76 -7.52
N THR A 30 -9.11 3.53 -7.18
CA THR A 30 -9.98 2.67 -7.99
C THR A 30 -11.46 2.86 -7.68
N GLY A 31 -11.80 3.54 -6.57
CA GLY A 31 -13.15 3.63 -6.06
C GLY A 31 -13.74 2.28 -5.61
N MET A 32 -12.91 1.24 -5.48
CA MET A 32 -13.31 -0.08 -5.06
C MET A 32 -13.78 -0.06 -3.61
N THR A 33 -14.94 -0.62 -3.33
CA THR A 33 -15.46 -0.73 -1.98
C THR A 33 -14.70 -1.78 -1.18
N THR A 34 -14.78 -1.71 0.15
CA THR A 34 -14.20 -2.73 1.04
C THR A 34 -14.66 -4.15 0.69
N VAL A 35 -15.94 -4.33 0.35
CA VAL A 35 -16.49 -5.64 -0.04
C VAL A 35 -15.85 -6.11 -1.33
N ALA A 36 -15.89 -5.27 -2.37
CA ALA A 36 -15.28 -5.62 -3.66
C ALA A 36 -13.77 -5.90 -3.56
N PHE A 37 -13.07 -5.18 -2.67
CA PHE A 37 -11.66 -5.45 -2.43
C PHE A 37 -11.42 -6.83 -1.79
N LYS A 38 -12.23 -7.19 -0.79
CA LYS A 38 -12.14 -8.51 -0.14
C LYS A 38 -12.42 -9.64 -1.12
N ASP A 39 -13.49 -9.52 -1.90
CA ASP A 39 -13.84 -10.51 -2.93
C ASP A 39 -12.74 -10.64 -3.99
N THR A 40 -12.16 -9.50 -4.41
CA THR A 40 -11.03 -9.50 -5.36
C THR A 40 -9.81 -10.20 -4.78
N LEU A 41 -9.48 -9.94 -3.53
CA LEU A 41 -8.32 -10.55 -2.88
C LEU A 41 -8.49 -12.06 -2.69
N GLU A 42 -9.68 -12.50 -2.27
CA GLU A 42 -10.03 -13.90 -2.15
C GLU A 42 -9.91 -14.62 -3.51
N PHE A 43 -10.47 -14.03 -4.56
CA PHE A 43 -10.34 -14.55 -5.92
C PHE A 43 -8.88 -14.67 -6.38
N ILE A 44 -8.07 -13.63 -6.15
CA ILE A 44 -6.64 -13.66 -6.49
C ILE A 44 -5.93 -14.77 -5.73
N GLN A 45 -6.18 -14.88 -4.43
CA GLN A 45 -5.57 -15.92 -3.59
C GLN A 45 -5.90 -17.32 -4.10
N GLU A 46 -7.19 -17.62 -4.35
CA GLU A 46 -7.66 -18.92 -4.83
C GLU A 46 -7.08 -19.26 -6.22
N ASP A 47 -7.12 -18.31 -7.18
CA ASP A 47 -6.58 -18.51 -8.54
C ASP A 47 -5.09 -18.84 -8.51
N TYR A 48 -4.32 -18.12 -7.71
CA TYR A 48 -2.87 -18.37 -7.63
C TYR A 48 -2.52 -19.59 -6.80
N GLU A 49 -3.26 -19.94 -5.77
CA GLU A 49 -3.12 -21.22 -5.05
C GLU A 49 -3.33 -22.41 -6.00
N GLU A 50 -4.37 -22.37 -6.84
CA GLU A 50 -4.65 -23.42 -7.83
C GLU A 50 -3.52 -23.49 -8.88
N ARG A 51 -3.11 -22.34 -9.44
CA ARG A 51 -2.07 -22.27 -10.50
C ARG A 51 -0.69 -22.71 -10.03
N LEU A 52 -0.32 -22.38 -8.80
CA LEU A 52 1.01 -22.64 -8.26
C LEU A 52 1.09 -23.93 -7.44
N GLY A 53 -0.04 -24.46 -7.03
CA GLY A 53 -0.11 -25.68 -6.20
C GLY A 53 0.45 -25.46 -4.78
N ILE A 54 0.47 -24.22 -4.29
CA ILE A 54 0.96 -23.85 -2.96
C ILE A 54 -0.13 -23.07 -2.21
N LYS A 55 -0.12 -23.15 -0.89
CA LYS A 55 -0.98 -22.31 -0.07
C LYS A 55 -0.39 -20.91 0.07
N ILE A 56 -1.23 -19.89 -0.16
CA ILE A 56 -0.85 -18.47 -0.07
C ILE A 56 -1.75 -17.84 1.01
N ASP A 57 -1.14 -17.27 2.04
CA ASP A 57 -1.89 -16.52 3.05
C ASP A 57 -1.78 -15.02 2.74
N MET A 58 -2.91 -14.36 2.54
CA MET A 58 -3.02 -12.92 2.28
C MET A 58 -3.88 -12.26 3.37
N PRO A 59 -3.34 -12.08 4.58
CA PRO A 59 -4.12 -11.69 5.75
C PRO A 59 -4.63 -10.25 5.65
N LEU A 60 -5.91 -10.08 6.03
CA LEU A 60 -6.57 -8.79 6.11
C LEU A 60 -6.94 -8.44 7.55
N ASP A 61 -6.75 -7.18 7.92
CA ASP A 61 -7.20 -6.57 9.17
C ASP A 61 -6.77 -7.34 10.43
N LYS A 62 -5.63 -8.02 10.38
CA LYS A 62 -5.08 -8.77 11.51
C LYS A 62 -4.52 -7.83 12.55
N GLU A 63 -5.18 -7.74 13.71
CA GLU A 63 -4.71 -6.95 14.84
C GLU A 63 -3.41 -7.52 15.44
N GLY A 64 -2.50 -6.65 15.87
CA GLY A 64 -1.23 -7.03 16.48
C GLY A 64 -0.23 -7.69 15.52
N ALA A 65 -0.42 -7.54 14.22
CA ALA A 65 0.60 -7.91 13.25
C ALA A 65 1.85 -7.02 13.40
N ASP A 66 3.02 -7.52 13.01
CA ASP A 66 4.23 -6.71 13.05
C ASP A 66 4.29 -5.70 11.90
N ILE A 67 3.72 -6.07 10.75
CA ILE A 67 3.81 -5.32 9.50
C ILE A 67 2.43 -5.05 8.92
N LEU A 68 2.18 -3.79 8.55
CA LEU A 68 1.12 -3.41 7.61
C LEU A 68 1.76 -3.21 6.23
N LEU A 69 1.43 -4.07 5.27
CA LEU A 69 1.86 -3.94 3.89
C LEU A 69 0.87 -3.08 3.12
N ILE A 70 1.36 -2.05 2.44
CA ILE A 70 0.56 -1.15 1.62
C ILE A 70 1.01 -1.24 0.18
N HIS A 71 0.09 -1.63 -0.69
CA HIS A 71 0.23 -1.63 -2.14
C HIS A 71 -0.45 -0.42 -2.79
N ASN A 72 -0.32 -0.29 -4.09
CA ASN A 72 -1.22 0.52 -4.89
C ASN A 72 -2.46 -0.31 -5.26
N ALA A 73 -3.65 0.27 -5.15
CA ALA A 73 -4.89 -0.44 -5.46
C ALA A 73 -4.94 -0.97 -6.90
N GLY A 74 -4.27 -0.32 -7.84
CA GLY A 74 -4.15 -0.78 -9.22
C GLY A 74 -3.45 -2.12 -9.38
N GLU A 75 -2.56 -2.48 -8.46
CA GLU A 75 -1.85 -3.77 -8.50
C GLU A 75 -2.81 -4.95 -8.33
N PHE A 76 -3.81 -4.84 -7.47
CA PHE A 76 -4.81 -5.90 -7.27
C PHE A 76 -5.71 -6.15 -8.48
N VAL A 77 -5.86 -5.15 -9.34
CA VAL A 77 -6.76 -5.23 -10.52
C VAL A 77 -5.98 -5.53 -11.80
N SER A 78 -4.83 -4.90 -11.96
CA SER A 78 -4.10 -4.91 -13.24
C SER A 78 -2.82 -5.75 -13.20
N TRP A 79 -2.31 -6.03 -12.02
CA TRP A 79 -1.05 -6.76 -11.85
C TRP A 79 -1.03 -7.58 -10.56
N PRO A 80 -1.95 -8.54 -10.41
CA PRO A 80 -2.14 -9.32 -9.18
C PRO A 80 -0.94 -10.21 -8.82
N GLU A 81 -0.05 -10.51 -9.78
CA GLU A 81 1.20 -11.24 -9.52
C GLU A 81 2.06 -10.53 -8.48
N ASN A 82 2.03 -9.21 -8.42
CA ASN A 82 2.87 -8.45 -7.51
C ASN A 82 2.45 -8.63 -6.04
N PRO A 83 1.20 -8.36 -5.60
CA PRO A 83 0.78 -8.64 -4.23
C PRO A 83 0.89 -10.13 -3.86
N VAL A 84 0.67 -11.04 -4.79
CA VAL A 84 0.87 -12.48 -4.57
C VAL A 84 2.34 -12.80 -4.30
N ALA A 85 3.27 -12.24 -5.08
CA ALA A 85 4.70 -12.43 -4.86
C ALA A 85 5.14 -11.94 -3.47
N PHE A 86 4.64 -10.78 -3.03
CA PHE A 86 4.90 -10.31 -1.67
C PHE A 86 4.34 -11.25 -0.60
N ALA A 87 3.12 -11.76 -0.79
CA ALA A 87 2.53 -12.72 0.13
C ALA A 87 3.37 -14.01 0.24
N ILE A 88 3.82 -14.56 -0.88
CA ILE A 88 4.69 -15.74 -0.92
C ILE A 88 6.01 -15.47 -0.19
N ILE A 89 6.67 -14.34 -0.46
CA ILE A 89 7.93 -13.96 0.20
C ILE A 89 7.73 -13.81 1.71
N PHE A 90 6.69 -13.12 2.13
CA PHE A 90 6.44 -12.85 3.56
C PHE A 90 6.05 -14.12 4.31
N ASN A 91 5.27 -14.99 3.69
CA ASN A 91 4.90 -16.28 4.26
C ASN A 91 6.11 -17.21 4.35
N ALA A 92 6.95 -17.28 3.31
CA ALA A 92 8.18 -18.05 3.31
C ALA A 92 9.17 -17.59 4.39
N ALA A 93 9.25 -16.29 4.63
CA ALA A 93 10.08 -15.70 5.68
C ALA A 93 9.46 -15.79 7.09
N GLY A 94 8.23 -16.33 7.21
CA GLY A 94 7.52 -16.47 8.49
C GLY A 94 7.15 -15.14 9.14
N LEU A 95 6.88 -14.10 8.35
CA LEU A 95 6.53 -12.78 8.86
C LEU A 95 5.10 -12.75 9.42
N ASN A 96 4.91 -12.00 10.49
CA ASN A 96 3.59 -11.68 11.02
C ASN A 96 3.12 -10.36 10.39
N TRP A 97 2.34 -10.43 9.34
CA TRP A 97 1.95 -9.30 8.53
C TRP A 97 0.45 -9.24 8.25
N THR A 98 0.00 -8.12 7.75
CA THR A 98 -1.39 -7.91 7.32
C THR A 98 -1.47 -6.83 6.25
N MET A 99 -2.59 -6.81 5.53
CA MET A 99 -3.07 -5.66 4.76
C MET A 99 -4.33 -5.10 5.44
N SER A 100 -4.77 -3.93 5.03
CA SER A 100 -6.04 -3.37 5.49
C SER A 100 -7.10 -3.49 4.42
N SER A 101 -8.33 -3.81 4.81
CA SER A 101 -9.49 -3.78 3.91
C SER A 101 -10.19 -2.42 3.86
N GLU A 102 -9.76 -1.45 4.68
CA GLU A 102 -10.29 -0.09 4.61
C GLU A 102 -9.88 0.55 3.28
N GLN A 103 -10.81 1.25 2.62
CA GLN A 103 -10.57 1.80 1.28
C GLN A 103 -9.29 2.64 1.16
N VAL A 104 -9.00 3.45 2.17
CA VAL A 104 -7.74 4.21 2.21
C VAL A 104 -6.55 3.32 2.61
N GLY A 105 -6.80 2.21 3.29
CA GLY A 105 -5.76 1.37 3.88
C GLY A 105 -5.07 0.43 2.89
N TYR A 106 -5.71 0.07 1.80
CA TYR A 106 -5.12 -0.81 0.79
C TYR A 106 -4.52 -0.07 -0.40
N ASP A 107 -4.76 1.23 -0.52
CA ASP A 107 -4.31 2.04 -1.65
C ASP A 107 -3.28 3.08 -1.22
N GLY A 108 -2.05 2.88 -1.63
CA GLY A 108 -0.97 3.80 -1.31
C GLY A 108 -1.15 5.18 -1.93
N VAL A 109 -1.21 5.28 -3.23
CA VAL A 109 -1.37 6.55 -3.98
C VAL A 109 -1.53 6.28 -5.47
N ASN A 110 -2.28 7.12 -6.16
CA ASN A 110 -2.37 7.12 -7.61
C ASN A 110 -1.68 8.33 -8.27
N TYR A 111 -1.69 8.36 -9.59
CA TYR A 111 -1.12 9.44 -10.39
C TYR A 111 -1.75 10.81 -10.12
N GLY A 112 -3.06 10.89 -9.87
CA GLY A 112 -3.75 12.15 -9.64
C GLY A 112 -3.25 12.87 -8.40
N LEU A 113 -2.93 12.13 -7.36
CA LEU A 113 -2.42 12.69 -6.10
C LEU A 113 -0.99 13.22 -6.19
N TRP A 114 -0.26 12.93 -7.24
CA TRP A 114 1.13 13.37 -7.42
C TRP A 114 1.32 14.87 -7.34
N TYR A 115 0.29 15.61 -7.73
CA TYR A 115 0.31 17.05 -7.86
C TYR A 115 -0.31 17.75 -6.65
N ASP A 116 -0.84 16.98 -5.69
CA ASP A 116 -1.55 17.51 -4.53
C ASP A 116 -0.92 17.04 -3.21
N ASP A 117 0.00 17.84 -2.67
CA ASP A 117 0.67 17.53 -1.41
C ASP A 117 -0.29 17.50 -0.20
N VAL A 118 -1.44 18.19 -0.28
CA VAL A 118 -2.45 18.17 0.78
C VAL A 118 -3.16 16.80 0.80
N GLN A 119 -3.51 16.29 -0.36
CA GLN A 119 -4.12 14.95 -0.45
C GLN A 119 -3.11 13.86 -0.08
N LEU A 120 -1.85 13.99 -0.51
CA LEU A 120 -0.79 13.08 -0.08
C LEU A 120 -0.63 13.06 1.45
N ALA A 121 -0.70 14.23 2.09
CA ALA A 121 -0.66 14.33 3.56
C ALA A 121 -1.87 13.63 4.21
N ARG A 122 -3.07 13.82 3.67
CA ARG A 122 -4.29 13.13 4.16
C ARG A 122 -4.18 11.61 4.05
N VAL A 123 -3.69 11.11 2.93
CA VAL A 123 -3.44 9.67 2.72
C VAL A 123 -2.42 9.15 3.74
N ALA A 124 -1.30 9.84 3.93
CA ALA A 124 -0.27 9.46 4.90
C ALA A 124 -0.82 9.39 6.34
N ILE A 125 -1.63 10.39 6.74
CA ILE A 125 -2.27 10.40 8.06
C ILE A 125 -3.24 9.22 8.20
N LYS A 126 -4.05 8.93 7.18
CA LYS A 126 -5.00 7.80 7.22
C LYS A 126 -4.29 6.46 7.36
N HIS A 127 -3.21 6.22 6.60
CA HIS A 127 -2.41 5.01 6.74
C HIS A 127 -1.83 4.85 8.14
N ALA A 128 -1.31 5.94 8.72
CA ALA A 128 -0.80 5.93 10.09
C ALA A 128 -1.91 5.65 11.13
N GLN A 129 -3.10 6.21 10.93
CA GLN A 129 -4.26 5.92 11.79
C GLN A 129 -4.69 4.45 11.72
N ILE A 130 -4.71 3.87 10.52
CA ILE A 130 -5.03 2.45 10.31
C ILE A 130 -3.96 1.56 10.96
N ALA A 131 -2.69 1.87 10.74
CA ALA A 131 -1.59 1.16 11.37
C ALA A 131 -1.68 1.18 12.90
N LYS A 132 -2.01 2.33 13.48
CA LYS A 132 -2.24 2.48 14.93
C LYS A 132 -3.46 1.68 15.40
N LYS A 133 -4.57 1.73 14.66
CA LYS A 133 -5.79 0.96 14.95
C LYS A 133 -5.53 -0.54 14.98
N LEU A 134 -4.77 -1.05 14.01
CA LEU A 134 -4.40 -2.47 13.93
C LEU A 134 -3.28 -2.85 14.91
N GLY A 135 -2.63 -1.88 15.54
CA GLY A 135 -1.55 -2.11 16.50
C GLY A 135 -0.28 -2.69 15.86
N VAL A 136 -0.03 -2.38 14.59
CA VAL A 136 1.16 -2.86 13.89
C VAL A 136 2.41 -2.10 14.32
N LYS A 137 3.58 -2.72 14.20
CA LYS A 137 4.86 -2.13 14.62
C LYS A 137 5.49 -1.25 13.54
N LYS A 138 5.25 -1.57 12.26
CA LYS A 138 5.77 -0.81 11.12
C LYS A 138 4.88 -0.92 9.89
N ILE A 139 5.03 0.05 9.00
CA ILE A 139 4.42 0.05 7.67
C ILE A 139 5.51 -0.33 6.65
N VAL A 140 5.21 -1.30 5.81
CA VAL A 140 6.03 -1.65 4.65
C VAL A 140 5.32 -1.20 3.38
N ILE A 141 6.04 -0.48 2.54
CA ILE A 141 5.51 0.08 1.32
C ILE A 141 5.94 -0.81 0.16
N GLY A 142 4.98 -1.28 -0.63
CA GLY A 142 5.19 -2.13 -1.78
C GLY A 142 6.06 -1.48 -2.86
N GLU A 143 5.87 -1.84 -4.12
CA GLU A 143 6.76 -1.38 -5.19
C GLU A 143 6.57 0.09 -5.59
N CYS A 144 5.41 0.68 -5.30
CA CYS A 144 4.99 1.98 -5.84
C CYS A 144 5.82 3.17 -5.31
N GLY A 145 6.62 3.79 -6.17
CA GLY A 145 7.41 4.99 -5.82
C GLY A 145 6.57 6.21 -5.41
N HIS A 146 5.31 6.29 -5.84
CA HIS A 146 4.39 7.36 -5.42
C HIS A 146 3.91 7.14 -3.99
N ALA A 147 3.60 5.88 -3.63
CA ALA A 147 3.30 5.51 -2.26
C ALA A 147 4.49 5.80 -1.34
N HIS A 148 5.71 5.55 -1.79
CA HIS A 148 6.92 5.95 -1.06
C HIS A 148 6.98 7.45 -0.79
N LYS A 149 6.69 8.29 -1.80
CA LYS A 149 6.67 9.73 -1.60
C LYS A 149 5.63 10.14 -0.54
N ALA A 150 4.43 9.59 -0.61
CA ALA A 150 3.35 9.93 0.33
C ALA A 150 3.64 9.41 1.74
N ILE A 151 3.91 8.12 1.86
CA ILE A 151 3.94 7.41 3.13
C ILE A 151 5.27 7.58 3.86
N SER A 152 6.35 7.93 3.18
CA SER A 152 7.64 8.26 3.79
C SER A 152 7.88 9.76 3.79
N VAL A 153 8.15 10.37 2.63
CA VAL A 153 8.62 11.77 2.56
C VAL A 153 7.60 12.79 3.06
N ILE A 154 6.32 12.63 2.71
CA ILE A 154 5.28 13.56 3.17
C ILE A 154 4.91 13.23 4.62
N ALA A 155 4.81 11.95 4.97
CA ALA A 155 4.51 11.53 6.33
C ALA A 155 5.49 12.09 7.36
N ASP A 156 6.79 12.08 7.07
CA ASP A 156 7.82 12.64 7.97
C ASP A 156 7.63 14.14 8.27
N ARG A 157 6.89 14.83 7.43
CA ARG A 157 6.61 16.28 7.57
C ARG A 157 5.30 16.59 8.27
N VAL A 158 4.36 15.64 8.29
CA VAL A 158 2.98 15.91 8.74
C VAL A 158 2.53 15.06 9.92
N LEU A 159 3.19 13.92 10.19
CA LEU A 159 2.84 13.06 11.30
C LEU A 159 3.45 13.59 12.60
N ASN A 160 2.65 13.61 13.65
CA ASN A 160 3.11 13.84 15.01
C ASN A 160 3.67 12.53 15.63
N GLU A 161 4.27 12.63 16.81
CA GLU A 161 4.89 11.49 17.49
C GLU A 161 3.94 10.31 17.68
N ASP A 162 2.65 10.57 17.97
CA ASP A 162 1.64 9.54 18.22
C ASP A 162 1.30 8.70 16.98
N LEU A 163 1.52 9.24 15.79
CA LEU A 163 1.23 8.61 14.50
C LEU A 163 2.51 8.26 13.72
N ASN A 164 3.68 8.56 14.29
CA ASN A 164 4.95 8.34 13.62
C ASN A 164 5.41 6.87 13.73
N ILE A 165 4.62 5.95 13.17
CA ILE A 165 4.96 4.54 13.09
C ILE A 165 6.12 4.36 12.11
N PRO A 166 7.13 3.52 12.41
CA PRO A 166 8.24 3.23 11.49
C PRO A 166 7.78 2.79 10.12
N ARG A 167 8.43 3.27 9.08
CA ARG A 167 8.12 3.01 7.67
C ARG A 167 9.37 2.60 6.93
N GLU A 168 9.25 1.59 6.07
CA GLU A 168 10.35 1.16 5.22
C GLU A 168 9.87 0.70 3.84
N SER A 169 10.82 0.62 2.91
CA SER A 169 10.60 0.02 1.61
C SER A 169 10.55 -1.50 1.72
N SER A 170 9.69 -2.13 0.93
CA SER A 170 9.71 -3.58 0.74
C SER A 170 11.06 -4.10 0.25
N LEU A 171 11.79 -3.32 -0.55
CA LEU A 171 13.13 -3.70 -1.01
C LEU A 171 14.14 -3.78 0.14
N THR A 172 14.11 -2.82 1.06
CA THR A 172 14.97 -2.85 2.27
C THR A 172 14.62 -4.06 3.13
N LEU A 173 13.33 -4.32 3.34
CA LEU A 173 12.89 -5.50 4.10
C LEU A 173 13.36 -6.81 3.45
N ILE A 174 13.20 -6.94 2.13
CA ILE A 174 13.63 -8.17 1.41
C ILE A 174 15.15 -8.33 1.49
N GLU A 175 15.93 -7.25 1.32
CA GLU A 175 17.37 -7.28 1.51
C GLU A 175 17.74 -7.81 2.90
N ASP A 176 17.14 -7.27 3.95
CA ASP A 176 17.37 -7.71 5.33
C ASP A 176 17.00 -9.19 5.55
N LEU A 177 15.92 -9.66 4.94
CA LEU A 177 15.50 -11.06 5.02
C LEU A 177 16.50 -12.00 4.35
N VAL A 178 17.04 -11.61 3.20
CA VAL A 178 18.06 -12.38 2.48
C VAL A 178 19.39 -12.36 3.26
N MET A 179 19.86 -11.18 3.65
CA MET A 179 21.13 -11.03 4.36
C MET A 179 21.13 -11.69 5.73
N SER A 180 19.99 -11.74 6.42
CA SER A 180 19.85 -12.46 7.69
C SER A 180 19.65 -13.98 7.54
N GLY A 181 19.48 -14.48 6.31
CA GLY A 181 19.20 -15.89 6.03
C GLY A 181 17.79 -16.36 6.38
N LYS A 182 16.88 -15.45 6.69
CA LYS A 182 15.46 -15.76 6.91
C LYS A 182 14.75 -16.11 5.60
N LEU A 183 15.16 -15.48 4.50
CA LEU A 183 14.73 -15.83 3.16
C LEU A 183 15.94 -16.44 2.44
N LYS A 184 15.83 -17.70 2.02
CA LYS A 184 16.86 -18.38 1.21
C LYS A 184 16.47 -18.25 -0.24
N LEU A 185 17.43 -17.86 -1.06
CA LEU A 185 17.33 -17.85 -2.52
C LEU A 185 18.06 -19.08 -3.06
N ASP A 186 17.39 -19.84 -3.91
CA ASP A 186 17.98 -21.00 -4.61
C ASP A 186 18.79 -20.56 -5.82
#